data_f05b140d2436b7b05a5c33abb1a7d622
#
_entry.id   f05b140d2436b7b05a5c33abb1a7d622
#
_cell.length_a   1.000
_cell.length_b   1.000
_cell.length_c   1.000
_cell.angle_alpha   90.00
_cell.angle_beta   90.00
_cell.angle_gamma   90.00
#
_symmetry.space_group_name_H-M   'P 1'
#
loop_
_entity.id
_entity.type
_entity.pdbx_description
1 polymer ?
#
loop_
_entity_poly.entity_id
_entity_poly.type
_entity_poly.pdbx_seq_one_letter_code
_entity_poly.pdbx_strand_id
1 'polypeptide(L)'
;MTTYLSIFTDTKSCIQKCEICFEMGYLLMFKINNLANQTSHIVTEQKGIFSIVEYNVDFSVAPCNAMEEYYMSQMNVKRKQAIANLNGKVGLVLQAGAMQYIVGNVQATTGLKGVGDFLGKMVKSSVTKESAIKPEYVGTGVLVTEPTYKYLLTENVGDWTGGLVMEDGMFLACESTVKHEIQARSSLSSAALGNEGLFNLRLAGNGVCVLESNVPRSEIVEIDLQDDVLKIDGSFAICWSGSLSFTVERSGKTLLGSAASGEGLVNVYKGTGKVWLAPLTPSQSLVSATHAKSAK
;
A
#
# COMPACT_ATOMS: atom_id res chain seq x y z
N MET A 1 -1.33 -31.80 57.18
CA MET A 1 -0.95 -30.41 57.07
C MET A 1 -0.78 -30.13 55.58
N THR A 2 -1.82 -29.61 54.97
CA THR A 2 -2.11 -29.60 53.53
C THR A 2 -1.79 -28.24 52.98
N THR A 3 -0.86 -28.15 52.07
CA THR A 3 -0.55 -26.90 51.36
C THR A 3 -1.15 -26.95 49.96
N TYR A 4 -2.29 -26.29 49.79
CA TYR A 4 -2.85 -25.98 48.48
C TYR A 4 -2.04 -24.84 47.86
N LEU A 5 -1.34 -25.12 46.80
CA LEU A 5 -0.70 -24.09 45.94
C LEU A 5 -1.70 -23.65 44.90
N SER A 6 -2.06 -22.40 44.95
CA SER A 6 -2.98 -21.73 44.04
C SER A 6 -2.36 -21.60 42.67
N ILE A 7 -2.96 -22.26 41.68
CA ILE A 7 -2.76 -21.95 40.24
C ILE A 7 -3.88 -21.00 39.83
N PHE A 8 -3.65 -19.71 40.03
CA PHE A 8 -4.42 -18.61 39.44
C PHE A 8 -3.43 -17.60 38.93
N THR A 9 -2.94 -17.84 37.71
CA THR A 9 -2.35 -16.78 36.88
C THR A 9 -2.64 -17.12 35.43
N ASP A 10 -3.14 -16.14 34.73
CA ASP A 10 -3.21 -16.01 33.28
C ASP A 10 -4.49 -16.37 32.52
N THR A 11 -5.66 -16.05 33.05
CA THR A 11 -6.87 -15.93 32.23
C THR A 11 -7.05 -14.52 31.62
N LYS A 12 -6.27 -13.53 32.07
CA LYS A 12 -6.37 -12.16 31.50
C LYS A 12 -5.60 -11.94 30.17
N SER A 13 -4.60 -12.76 29.88
CA SER A 13 -3.82 -12.59 28.62
C SER A 13 -4.47 -13.24 27.40
N CYS A 14 -5.40 -14.19 27.60
CA CYS A 14 -6.05 -14.90 26.50
C CYS A 14 -7.30 -14.19 25.95
N ILE A 15 -7.94 -13.33 26.77
CA ILE A 15 -9.14 -12.57 26.37
C ILE A 15 -8.78 -11.33 25.55
N GLN A 16 -7.54 -10.84 25.68
CA GLN A 16 -7.07 -9.58 25.05
C GLN A 16 -6.71 -9.71 23.57
N LYS A 17 -6.72 -10.91 22.98
CA LYS A 17 -6.34 -11.14 21.58
C LYS A 17 -7.50 -11.44 20.62
N CYS A 18 -8.73 -11.54 21.09
CA CYS A 18 -9.86 -11.99 20.26
C CYS A 18 -10.93 -10.92 19.95
N GLU A 19 -10.83 -9.76 20.56
CA GLU A 19 -11.72 -8.65 20.27
C GLU A 19 -10.85 -7.49 19.79
N ILE A 20 -11.18 -6.89 18.65
CA ILE A 20 -10.78 -5.53 18.35
C ILE A 20 -11.60 -4.66 19.33
N CYS A 21 -11.33 -4.85 20.62
CA CYS A 21 -11.87 -4.05 21.70
C CYS A 21 -11.01 -2.80 21.79
N PHE A 22 -11.52 -1.73 21.25
CA PHE A 22 -11.07 -0.39 21.52
C PHE A 22 -11.27 -0.08 23.02
N GLU A 23 -10.23 -0.26 23.83
CA GLU A 23 -10.10 0.51 25.07
C GLU A 23 -9.75 1.95 24.71
N MET A 24 -10.72 2.67 24.19
CA MET A 24 -10.76 4.12 24.25
C MET A 24 -12.00 4.49 25.03
N GLY A 25 -11.84 5.33 26.06
CA GLY A 25 -12.87 5.77 26.99
C GLY A 25 -14.06 6.55 26.38
N TYR A 26 -14.53 6.13 25.22
CA TYR A 26 -15.74 6.56 24.57
C TYR A 26 -16.64 5.33 24.39
N LEU A 27 -17.88 5.46 24.81
CA LEU A 27 -18.93 4.48 24.63
C LEU A 27 -19.11 4.25 23.12
N LEU A 28 -18.54 3.16 22.58
CA LEU A 28 -18.79 2.77 21.20
C LEU A 28 -20.26 2.37 21.09
N MET A 29 -21.03 3.11 20.26
CA MET A 29 -22.44 2.85 20.02
C MET A 29 -22.69 1.66 19.09
N PHE A 30 -21.62 0.95 18.64
CA PHE A 30 -21.73 -0.19 17.72
C PHE A 30 -20.72 -1.28 18.08
N LYS A 31 -21.01 -2.50 17.63
CA LYS A 31 -20.11 -3.65 17.69
C LYS A 31 -20.04 -4.29 16.29
N ILE A 32 -18.84 -4.53 15.80
CA ILE A 32 -18.62 -5.30 14.55
C ILE A 32 -18.24 -6.72 14.94
N ASN A 33 -19.06 -7.70 14.55
CA ASN A 33 -18.77 -9.11 14.78
C ASN A 33 -18.19 -9.74 13.50
N ASN A 34 -17.33 -10.72 13.64
CA ASN A 34 -16.73 -11.53 12.56
C ASN A 34 -15.84 -10.78 11.56
N LEU A 35 -15.49 -9.51 11.82
CA LEU A 35 -14.56 -8.77 10.97
C LEU A 35 -13.15 -9.35 11.05
N ALA A 36 -12.74 -9.73 12.26
CA ALA A 36 -11.53 -10.50 12.50
C ALA A 36 -11.80 -11.58 13.55
N ASN A 37 -11.07 -12.68 13.44
CA ASN A 37 -11.14 -13.80 14.38
C ASN A 37 -9.77 -14.50 14.40
N GLN A 38 -9.62 -15.56 15.24
CA GLN A 38 -8.33 -16.26 15.35
C GLN A 38 -8.13 -17.39 14.34
N THR A 39 -9.08 -17.65 13.47
CA THR A 39 -9.06 -18.82 12.58
C THR A 39 -9.08 -18.46 11.10
N SER A 40 -10.08 -17.72 10.66
CA SER A 40 -10.28 -17.41 9.24
C SER A 40 -9.84 -15.99 8.82
N HIS A 41 -10.13 -14.99 9.65
CA HIS A 41 -9.79 -13.60 9.36
C HIS A 41 -8.84 -13.08 10.43
N ILE A 42 -7.54 -13.14 10.17
CA ILE A 42 -6.49 -12.88 11.15
C ILE A 42 -5.95 -11.47 10.98
N VAL A 43 -5.83 -10.71 12.08
CA VAL A 43 -5.09 -9.46 12.07
C VAL A 43 -3.60 -9.79 12.02
N THR A 44 -2.96 -9.46 10.91
CA THR A 44 -1.54 -9.76 10.68
C THR A 44 -0.63 -8.59 11.05
N GLU A 45 -1.14 -7.36 10.99
CA GLU A 45 -0.37 -6.16 11.29
C GLU A 45 -1.25 -5.06 11.87
N GLN A 46 -0.70 -4.27 12.81
CA GLN A 46 -1.31 -3.06 13.34
C GLN A 46 -0.28 -1.94 13.40
N LYS A 47 -0.60 -0.79 12.79
CA LYS A 47 0.30 0.37 12.77
C LYS A 47 -0.50 1.66 12.59
N GLY A 48 -0.28 2.66 13.45
CA GLY A 48 -1.06 3.88 13.47
C GLY A 48 -2.55 3.59 13.66
N ILE A 49 -3.40 4.19 12.82
CA ILE A 49 -4.84 3.93 12.81
C ILE A 49 -5.22 2.65 12.06
N PHE A 50 -4.27 1.94 11.45
CA PHE A 50 -4.52 0.80 10.55
C PHE A 50 -4.33 -0.54 11.22
N SER A 51 -5.21 -1.48 10.85
CA SER A 51 -5.07 -2.92 11.09
C SER A 51 -5.24 -3.64 9.76
N ILE A 52 -4.34 -4.57 9.44
CA ILE A 52 -4.44 -5.40 8.23
C ILE A 52 -5.02 -6.75 8.62
N VAL A 53 -6.11 -7.12 7.98
CA VAL A 53 -6.74 -8.43 8.12
C VAL A 53 -6.44 -9.27 6.89
N GLU A 54 -5.98 -10.50 7.12
CA GLU A 54 -5.77 -11.51 6.09
C GLU A 54 -6.79 -12.65 6.24
N TYR A 55 -7.36 -13.07 5.12
CA TYR A 55 -8.26 -14.22 5.04
C TYR A 55 -7.43 -15.50 4.98
N ASN A 56 -7.07 -16.03 6.15
CA ASN A 56 -6.28 -17.26 6.25
C ASN A 56 -7.04 -18.45 5.66
N VAL A 57 -8.35 -18.50 5.88
CA VAL A 57 -9.29 -19.41 5.19
C VAL A 57 -10.46 -18.57 4.72
N ASP A 58 -10.74 -18.59 3.44
CA ASP A 58 -11.86 -17.88 2.85
C ASP A 58 -13.01 -18.84 2.56
N PHE A 59 -14.04 -18.82 3.42
CA PHE A 59 -15.25 -19.64 3.25
C PHE A 59 -16.28 -19.01 2.31
N SER A 60 -16.02 -17.79 1.84
CA SER A 60 -16.94 -17.07 0.93
C SER A 60 -16.61 -17.30 -0.54
N VAL A 61 -15.73 -18.25 -0.84
CA VAL A 61 -15.30 -18.57 -2.19
C VAL A 61 -16.45 -19.28 -2.94
N ALA A 62 -16.65 -18.91 -4.20
CA ALA A 62 -17.60 -19.59 -5.06
C ALA A 62 -17.17 -21.04 -5.31
N PRO A 63 -18.09 -22.04 -5.30
CA PRO A 63 -17.73 -23.45 -5.48
C PRO A 63 -16.93 -23.75 -6.74
N CYS A 64 -17.18 -23.03 -7.84
CA CYS A 64 -16.44 -23.17 -9.11
C CYS A 64 -14.98 -22.71 -9.01
N ASN A 65 -14.65 -21.80 -8.07
CA ASN A 65 -13.33 -21.24 -7.87
C ASN A 65 -12.58 -21.89 -6.67
N ALA A 66 -13.23 -22.79 -5.95
CA ALA A 66 -12.69 -23.32 -4.68
C ALA A 66 -11.32 -24.00 -4.84
N MET A 67 -11.07 -24.68 -5.96
CA MET A 67 -9.79 -25.32 -6.23
C MET A 67 -8.69 -24.29 -6.49
N GLU A 68 -8.96 -23.28 -7.32
CA GLU A 68 -8.02 -22.20 -7.63
C GLU A 68 -7.67 -21.43 -6.36
N GLU A 69 -8.66 -20.99 -5.60
CA GLU A 69 -8.50 -20.27 -4.35
C GLU A 69 -7.72 -21.08 -3.29
N TYR A 70 -7.96 -22.39 -3.25
CA TYR A 70 -7.19 -23.27 -2.36
C TYR A 70 -5.71 -23.26 -2.71
N TYR A 71 -5.34 -23.43 -3.99
CA TYR A 71 -3.95 -23.39 -4.41
C TYR A 71 -3.33 -21.99 -4.26
N MET A 72 -4.09 -20.92 -4.54
CA MET A 72 -3.66 -19.55 -4.27
C MET A 72 -3.30 -19.37 -2.80
N SER A 73 -4.13 -19.88 -1.88
CA SER A 73 -3.88 -19.76 -0.44
C SER A 73 -2.63 -20.52 0.02
N GLN A 74 -2.32 -21.67 -0.62
CA GLN A 74 -1.08 -22.42 -0.34
C GLN A 74 0.17 -21.64 -0.79
N MET A 75 0.05 -20.81 -1.82
CA MET A 75 1.09 -19.90 -2.30
C MET A 75 1.09 -18.54 -1.59
N ASN A 76 0.36 -18.42 -0.47
CA ASN A 76 0.20 -17.18 0.31
C ASN A 76 -0.49 -16.04 -0.46
N VAL A 77 -1.20 -16.35 -1.53
CA VAL A 77 -2.06 -15.41 -2.27
C VAL A 77 -3.44 -15.44 -1.62
N LYS A 78 -3.68 -14.55 -0.68
CA LYS A 78 -4.89 -14.51 0.15
C LYS A 78 -5.52 -13.12 0.07
N ARG A 79 -6.83 -13.05 0.27
CA ARG A 79 -7.52 -11.76 0.40
C ARG A 79 -7.08 -11.03 1.66
N LYS A 80 -6.96 -9.73 1.53
CA LYS A 80 -6.61 -8.82 2.62
C LYS A 80 -7.50 -7.60 2.61
N GLN A 81 -7.73 -7.02 3.77
CA GLN A 81 -8.44 -5.75 3.93
C GLN A 81 -7.67 -4.87 4.92
N ALA A 82 -7.70 -3.56 4.69
CA ALA A 82 -7.27 -2.59 5.68
C ALA A 82 -8.48 -2.10 6.47
N ILE A 83 -8.32 -2.02 7.78
CA ILE A 83 -9.28 -1.45 8.72
C ILE A 83 -8.65 -0.17 9.24
N ALA A 84 -9.32 0.96 9.10
CA ALA A 84 -8.91 2.22 9.68
C ALA A 84 -9.78 2.54 10.90
N ASN A 85 -9.13 2.72 12.04
CA ASN A 85 -9.75 2.98 13.34
C ASN A 85 -9.67 4.49 13.63
N LEU A 86 -10.76 5.20 13.39
CA LEU A 86 -10.83 6.65 13.52
C LEU A 86 -11.25 7.03 14.95
N ASN A 87 -10.42 7.81 15.61
CA ASN A 87 -10.60 8.21 17.02
C ASN A 87 -10.95 9.70 17.20
N GLY A 88 -11.26 10.39 16.11
CA GLY A 88 -11.57 11.82 16.10
C GLY A 88 -10.34 12.75 16.14
N LYS A 89 -9.11 12.20 16.28
CA LYS A 89 -7.87 12.99 16.34
C LYS A 89 -7.10 12.97 15.00
N VAL A 90 -7.06 11.80 14.38
CA VAL A 90 -6.37 11.59 13.10
C VAL A 90 -7.41 11.14 12.09
N GLY A 91 -7.48 11.81 10.95
CA GLY A 91 -8.31 11.44 9.81
C GLY A 91 -7.61 10.42 8.91
N LEU A 92 -8.34 9.91 7.96
CA LEU A 92 -7.90 8.96 6.95
C LEU A 92 -8.00 9.59 5.56
N VAL A 93 -6.94 9.55 4.77
CA VAL A 93 -7.00 9.79 3.32
C VAL A 93 -6.99 8.45 2.62
N LEU A 94 -7.94 8.21 1.72
CA LEU A 94 -8.17 6.92 1.08
C LEU A 94 -8.11 7.06 -0.44
N GLN A 95 -7.67 6.02 -1.12
CA GLN A 95 -7.82 5.90 -2.57
C GLN A 95 -9.30 5.90 -2.94
N ALA A 96 -9.68 6.70 -3.93
CA ALA A 96 -11.06 6.78 -4.37
C ALA A 96 -11.59 5.41 -4.81
N GLY A 97 -12.77 5.02 -4.29
CA GLY A 97 -13.40 3.74 -4.58
C GLY A 97 -12.90 2.55 -3.74
N ALA A 98 -11.93 2.74 -2.85
CA ALA A 98 -11.40 1.65 -2.03
C ALA A 98 -12.21 1.35 -0.75
N MET A 99 -13.21 2.17 -0.42
CA MET A 99 -14.05 1.96 0.75
C MET A 99 -15.11 0.90 0.49
N GLN A 100 -15.19 -0.10 1.37
CA GLN A 100 -16.30 -1.06 1.39
C GLN A 100 -17.44 -0.57 2.29
N TYR A 101 -17.15 -0.22 3.54
CA TYR A 101 -18.14 0.35 4.46
C TYR A 101 -17.52 1.19 5.57
N ILE A 102 -18.37 1.98 6.21
CA ILE A 102 -18.07 2.80 7.38
C ILE A 102 -19.10 2.53 8.47
N VAL A 103 -18.65 2.49 9.73
CA VAL A 103 -19.51 2.43 10.91
C VAL A 103 -19.07 3.50 11.90
N GLY A 104 -20.02 4.23 12.46
CA GLY A 104 -19.78 5.29 13.43
C GLY A 104 -20.05 6.69 12.88
N ASN A 105 -19.66 7.70 13.65
CA ASN A 105 -19.81 9.10 13.26
C ASN A 105 -18.59 9.56 12.46
N VAL A 106 -18.52 9.14 11.20
CA VAL A 106 -17.44 9.46 10.27
C VAL A 106 -18.01 10.21 9.08
N GLN A 107 -17.37 11.30 8.69
CA GLN A 107 -17.76 12.13 7.56
C GLN A 107 -16.66 12.14 6.52
N ALA A 108 -17.05 12.01 5.25
CA ALA A 108 -16.16 12.17 4.12
C ALA A 108 -16.07 13.66 3.76
N THR A 109 -14.85 14.17 3.64
CA THR A 109 -14.56 15.49 3.10
C THR A 109 -13.76 15.32 1.81
N THR A 110 -14.09 16.10 0.79
CA THR A 110 -13.36 16.01 -0.49
C THR A 110 -12.10 16.87 -0.53
N GLY A 111 -11.87 17.69 0.51
CA GLY A 111 -10.79 18.69 0.52
C GLY A 111 -10.89 19.71 -0.62
N LEU A 112 -12.03 19.76 -1.33
CA LEU A 112 -12.24 20.65 -2.46
C LEU A 112 -12.76 22.00 -1.97
N LYS A 113 -12.02 23.08 -2.27
CA LYS A 113 -12.38 24.44 -1.90
C LYS A 113 -13.28 25.14 -2.95
N GLY A 114 -13.75 24.42 -3.99
CA GLY A 114 -14.63 24.97 -5.03
C GLY A 114 -14.47 24.32 -6.39
N VAL A 115 -15.28 24.75 -7.37
CA VAL A 115 -15.30 24.18 -8.73
C VAL A 115 -13.97 24.36 -9.47
N GLY A 116 -13.24 25.46 -9.21
CA GLY A 116 -11.92 25.68 -9.82
C GLY A 116 -10.84 24.72 -9.33
N ASP A 117 -10.89 24.34 -8.03
CA ASP A 117 -9.98 23.35 -7.43
C ASP A 117 -10.28 21.93 -7.94
N PHE A 118 -11.56 21.63 -8.15
CA PHE A 118 -12.03 20.40 -8.79
C PHE A 118 -11.48 20.24 -10.20
N LEU A 119 -11.63 21.25 -11.06
CA LEU A 119 -11.13 21.22 -12.43
C LEU A 119 -9.61 21.10 -12.49
N GLY A 120 -8.89 21.83 -11.62
CA GLY A 120 -7.44 21.76 -11.54
C GLY A 120 -6.93 20.38 -11.11
N LYS A 121 -7.63 19.69 -10.20
CA LYS A 121 -7.31 18.32 -9.76
C LYS A 121 -7.70 17.27 -10.82
N MET A 122 -8.80 17.47 -11.55
CA MET A 122 -9.18 16.58 -12.68
C MET A 122 -8.14 16.60 -13.80
N VAL A 123 -7.63 17.78 -14.18
CA VAL A 123 -6.58 17.86 -15.19
C VAL A 123 -5.31 17.13 -14.75
N LYS A 124 -4.93 17.24 -13.48
CA LYS A 124 -3.78 16.50 -12.92
C LYS A 124 -4.03 14.98 -12.85
N SER A 125 -5.25 14.53 -12.59
CA SER A 125 -5.59 13.09 -12.54
C SER A 125 -5.58 12.40 -13.90
N SER A 126 -5.81 13.14 -14.99
CA SER A 126 -5.68 12.58 -16.35
C SER A 126 -4.23 12.31 -16.76
N VAL A 127 -3.27 12.84 -16.00
CA VAL A 127 -1.83 12.68 -16.27
C VAL A 127 -1.21 11.56 -15.39
N THR A 128 -1.85 11.22 -14.28
CA THR A 128 -1.47 10.08 -13.42
C THR A 128 -2.59 9.06 -13.46
N LYS A 129 -2.27 7.77 -13.40
CA LYS A 129 -3.26 6.69 -13.28
C LYS A 129 -3.97 6.69 -11.92
N GLU A 130 -3.50 7.50 -10.99
CA GLU A 130 -4.12 7.68 -9.68
C GLU A 130 -5.11 8.84 -9.69
N SER A 131 -6.23 8.68 -8.96
CA SER A 131 -7.18 9.77 -8.75
C SER A 131 -6.47 10.93 -8.03
N ALA A 132 -6.49 12.13 -8.62
CA ALA A 132 -5.97 13.33 -7.97
C ALA A 132 -6.85 13.77 -6.78
N ILE A 133 -8.07 13.23 -6.70
CA ILE A 133 -9.01 13.50 -5.62
C ILE A 133 -9.00 12.27 -4.71
N LYS A 134 -8.41 12.44 -3.54
CA LYS A 134 -8.42 11.42 -2.50
C LYS A 134 -9.35 11.90 -1.39
N PRO A 135 -10.48 11.21 -1.14
CA PRO A 135 -11.39 11.58 -0.06
C PRO A 135 -10.69 11.47 1.29
N GLU A 136 -10.93 12.44 2.15
CA GLU A 136 -10.52 12.42 3.54
C GLU A 136 -11.72 12.08 4.42
N TYR A 137 -11.53 11.17 5.38
CA TYR A 137 -12.55 10.74 6.34
C TYR A 137 -12.13 11.18 7.74
N VAL A 138 -13.02 11.91 8.42
CA VAL A 138 -12.79 12.43 9.77
C VAL A 138 -13.94 12.05 10.69
N GLY A 139 -13.64 11.88 11.98
CA GLY A 139 -14.64 11.54 13.00
C GLY A 139 -14.23 10.35 13.84
N THR A 140 -15.21 9.68 14.45
CA THR A 140 -15.01 8.53 15.33
C THR A 140 -15.78 7.33 14.78
N GLY A 141 -15.05 6.25 14.49
CA GLY A 141 -15.64 5.05 13.91
C GLY A 141 -14.61 4.14 13.26
N VAL A 142 -15.11 3.25 12.44
CA VAL A 142 -14.30 2.27 11.69
C VAL A 142 -14.62 2.37 10.22
N LEU A 143 -13.60 2.43 9.37
CA LEU A 143 -13.70 2.29 7.93
C LEU A 143 -12.98 1.01 7.52
N VAL A 144 -13.61 0.23 6.65
CA VAL A 144 -13.05 -1.01 6.09
C VAL A 144 -12.95 -0.86 4.57
N THR A 145 -11.81 -1.27 4.01
CA THR A 145 -11.57 -1.21 2.57
C THR A 145 -12.18 -2.42 1.85
N GLU A 146 -12.35 -2.32 0.53
CA GLU A 146 -12.62 -3.49 -0.31
C GLU A 146 -11.51 -4.54 -0.15
N PRO A 147 -11.86 -5.84 -0.21
CA PRO A 147 -10.85 -6.90 -0.15
C PRO A 147 -10.00 -6.94 -1.44
N THR A 148 -8.72 -7.20 -1.27
CA THR A 148 -7.75 -7.30 -2.36
C THR A 148 -6.87 -8.53 -2.19
N TYR A 149 -6.37 -9.10 -3.32
CA TYR A 149 -5.33 -10.13 -3.29
C TYR A 149 -3.91 -9.55 -3.26
N LYS A 150 -3.77 -8.23 -3.44
CA LYS A 150 -2.49 -7.57 -3.27
C LYS A 150 -2.02 -7.64 -1.82
N TYR A 151 -0.72 -7.54 -1.62
CA TYR A 151 -0.14 -7.43 -0.27
C TYR A 151 -0.32 -5.98 0.22
N LEU A 152 -0.83 -5.85 1.44
CA LEU A 152 -0.98 -4.55 2.11
C LEU A 152 0.23 -4.32 3.00
N LEU A 153 1.00 -3.29 2.68
CA LEU A 153 2.23 -2.94 3.39
C LEU A 153 2.00 -1.65 4.17
N THR A 154 2.26 -1.66 5.47
CA THR A 154 2.15 -0.44 6.29
C THR A 154 3.52 0.18 6.50
N GLU A 155 3.68 1.47 6.16
CA GLU A 155 4.94 2.19 6.28
C GLU A 155 4.78 3.49 7.08
N ASN A 156 5.81 3.83 7.88
CA ASN A 156 5.93 5.18 8.42
C ASN A 156 6.57 6.08 7.37
N VAL A 157 5.87 7.09 6.95
CA VAL A 157 6.37 8.03 5.94
C VAL A 157 7.61 8.79 6.43
N GLY A 158 7.69 9.05 7.75
CA GLY A 158 8.84 9.71 8.37
C GLY A 158 10.16 8.93 8.30
N ASP A 159 10.12 7.61 8.05
CA ASP A 159 11.32 6.76 7.91
C ASP A 159 11.97 6.87 6.52
N TRP A 160 11.35 7.65 5.61
CA TRP A 160 11.82 7.86 4.25
C TRP A 160 12.39 9.28 4.10
N THR A 161 13.69 9.40 3.92
CA THR A 161 14.36 10.69 3.75
C THR A 161 13.79 11.46 2.56
N GLY A 162 13.30 12.67 2.81
CA GLY A 162 12.65 13.45 1.76
C GLY A 162 11.25 12.97 1.38
N GLY A 163 10.65 12.02 2.14
CA GLY A 163 9.34 11.43 1.89
C GLY A 163 9.40 10.14 1.06
N LEU A 164 8.28 9.44 1.00
CA LEU A 164 8.10 8.18 0.28
C LEU A 164 7.54 8.45 -1.12
N VAL A 165 8.30 8.18 -2.15
CA VAL A 165 7.84 8.18 -3.56
C VAL A 165 7.51 6.74 -3.95
N MET A 166 6.45 6.54 -4.71
CA MET A 166 5.98 5.21 -5.08
C MET A 166 5.52 5.15 -6.54
N GLU A 167 5.51 3.94 -7.09
CA GLU A 167 4.93 3.65 -8.40
C GLU A 167 3.40 3.81 -8.39
N ASP A 168 2.86 4.08 -9.57
CA ASP A 168 1.42 4.24 -9.79
C ASP A 168 0.63 3.00 -9.34
N GLY A 169 -0.49 3.22 -8.66
CA GLY A 169 -1.40 2.16 -8.21
C GLY A 169 -0.98 1.46 -6.91
N MET A 170 0.05 1.95 -6.23
CA MET A 170 0.46 1.42 -4.92
C MET A 170 -0.24 2.12 -3.74
N PHE A 171 -0.72 3.34 -3.89
CA PHE A 171 -1.35 4.05 -2.80
C PHE A 171 -2.74 3.47 -2.49
N LEU A 172 -2.95 3.03 -1.25
CA LEU A 172 -4.29 2.67 -0.75
C LEU A 172 -4.82 3.73 0.23
N ALA A 173 -4.04 4.04 1.28
CA ALA A 173 -4.49 4.93 2.33
C ALA A 173 -3.31 5.60 3.06
N CYS A 174 -3.57 6.71 3.75
CA CYS A 174 -2.65 7.25 4.74
C CYS A 174 -3.40 8.01 5.83
N GLU A 175 -2.73 8.23 6.95
CA GLU A 175 -3.20 9.15 7.97
C GLU A 175 -3.25 10.60 7.43
N SER A 176 -4.21 11.40 7.86
CA SER A 176 -4.37 12.78 7.39
C SER A 176 -3.22 13.71 7.77
N THR A 177 -2.33 13.27 8.66
CA THR A 177 -1.07 13.95 9.00
C THR A 177 -0.04 13.86 7.88
N VAL A 178 -0.22 12.93 6.94
CA VAL A 178 0.64 12.72 5.77
C VAL A 178 0.17 13.60 4.63
N LYS A 179 1.08 14.39 4.07
CA LYS A 179 0.84 15.20 2.87
C LYS A 179 1.10 14.35 1.62
N HIS A 180 0.24 14.49 0.62
CA HIS A 180 0.41 13.86 -0.67
C HIS A 180 0.70 14.92 -1.75
N GLU A 181 1.73 14.70 -2.51
CA GLU A 181 2.25 15.61 -3.53
C GLU A 181 2.49 14.83 -4.83
N ILE A 182 2.31 15.48 -5.96
CA ILE A 182 2.66 14.91 -7.26
C ILE A 182 4.06 15.37 -7.60
N GLN A 183 4.99 14.42 -7.74
CA GLN A 183 6.37 14.68 -8.13
C GLN A 183 6.55 14.39 -9.62
N ALA A 184 6.95 15.41 -10.40
CA ALA A 184 7.30 15.22 -11.79
C ALA A 184 8.59 14.40 -11.90
N ARG A 185 8.64 13.46 -12.85
CA ARG A 185 9.90 12.79 -13.23
C ARG A 185 10.82 13.82 -13.89
N SER A 186 12.07 13.85 -13.51
CA SER A 186 13.03 14.92 -13.81
C SER A 186 13.49 15.03 -15.27
N SER A 187 13.04 14.14 -16.17
CA SER A 187 13.41 14.23 -17.58
C SER A 187 12.24 13.91 -18.53
N LEU A 188 11.97 14.82 -19.44
CA LEU A 188 11.04 14.64 -20.58
C LEU A 188 11.41 13.45 -21.49
N SER A 189 12.68 13.04 -21.50
CA SER A 189 13.16 11.89 -22.28
C SER A 189 12.64 10.55 -21.73
N SER A 190 12.38 10.45 -20.42
CA SER A 190 11.81 9.25 -19.81
C SER A 190 10.32 9.08 -20.16
N ALA A 191 9.62 10.19 -20.34
CA ALA A 191 8.21 10.21 -20.69
C ALA A 191 7.92 9.82 -22.16
N ALA A 192 8.86 10.09 -23.05
CA ALA A 192 8.71 9.83 -24.49
C ALA A 192 9.11 8.39 -24.88
N LEU A 193 9.87 7.69 -24.03
CA LEU A 193 10.48 6.40 -24.35
C LEU A 193 9.96 5.24 -23.46
N GLY A 194 9.25 5.54 -22.38
CA GLY A 194 8.67 4.53 -21.49
C GLY A 194 7.16 4.68 -21.39
N ASN A 195 6.44 3.59 -21.41
CA ASN A 195 4.99 3.50 -21.19
C ASN A 195 4.62 3.79 -19.72
N GLU A 196 5.52 4.48 -18.99
CA GLU A 196 5.40 4.81 -17.57
C GLU A 196 4.95 6.26 -17.41
N GLY A 197 4.11 6.53 -16.40
CA GLY A 197 3.53 7.83 -16.13
C GLY A 197 4.59 8.95 -15.95
N LEU A 198 4.21 10.19 -16.28
CA LEU A 198 5.07 11.38 -16.17
C LEU A 198 5.33 11.83 -14.73
N PHE A 199 4.56 11.30 -13.79
CA PHE A 199 4.52 11.76 -12.41
C PHE A 199 4.37 10.57 -11.46
N ASN A 200 4.95 10.70 -10.29
CA ASN A 200 4.79 9.75 -9.19
C ASN A 200 4.11 10.43 -8.00
N LEU A 201 3.39 9.66 -7.20
CA LEU A 201 2.89 10.12 -5.91
C LEU A 201 4.03 10.12 -4.88
N ARG A 202 4.16 11.24 -4.17
CA ARG A 202 5.05 11.39 -3.03
C ARG A 202 4.24 11.65 -1.78
N LEU A 203 4.51 10.88 -0.73
CA LEU A 203 4.01 11.11 0.61
C LEU A 203 5.10 11.79 1.46
N ALA A 204 4.73 12.82 2.23
CA ALA A 204 5.66 13.57 3.07
C ALA A 204 5.05 13.86 4.44
N GLY A 205 5.92 14.06 5.46
CA GLY A 205 5.51 14.31 6.84
C GLY A 205 5.60 13.06 7.70
N ASN A 206 4.93 13.07 8.85
CA ASN A 206 4.92 11.97 9.81
C ASN A 206 3.53 11.36 9.88
N GLY A 207 3.46 10.05 9.79
CA GLY A 207 2.23 9.28 9.86
C GLY A 207 2.40 7.96 9.13
N VAL A 208 1.37 7.12 9.22
CA VAL A 208 1.35 5.79 8.61
C VAL A 208 0.63 5.86 7.28
N CYS A 209 1.16 5.17 6.28
CA CYS A 209 0.47 4.86 5.03
C CYS A 209 0.31 3.35 4.84
N VAL A 210 -0.65 2.96 4.00
CA VAL A 210 -0.89 1.60 3.53
C VAL A 210 -0.72 1.59 2.02
N LEU A 211 0.15 0.70 1.56
CA LEU A 211 0.47 0.50 0.15
C LEU A 211 -0.09 -0.84 -0.33
N GLU A 212 -0.56 -0.89 -1.55
CA GLU A 212 -0.88 -2.13 -2.26
C GLU A 212 0.32 -2.58 -3.10
N SER A 213 0.85 -3.77 -2.82
CA SER A 213 1.98 -4.35 -3.53
C SER A 213 1.59 -5.68 -4.18
N ASN A 214 2.14 -5.96 -5.36
CA ASN A 214 2.03 -7.28 -5.99
C ASN A 214 3.02 -8.30 -5.39
N VAL A 215 3.94 -7.84 -4.54
CA VAL A 215 4.99 -8.65 -3.91
C VAL A 215 4.86 -8.55 -2.39
N PRO A 216 5.02 -9.65 -1.63
CA PRO A 216 5.05 -9.60 -0.18
C PRO A 216 6.29 -8.85 0.33
N ARG A 217 6.19 -8.28 1.53
CA ARG A 217 7.32 -7.56 2.18
C ARG A 217 8.60 -8.40 2.25
N SER A 218 8.45 -9.71 2.42
CA SER A 218 9.57 -10.66 2.52
C SER A 218 10.36 -10.86 1.22
N GLU A 219 9.77 -10.51 0.08
CA GLU A 219 10.42 -10.62 -1.24
C GLU A 219 10.89 -9.27 -1.80
N ILE A 220 10.57 -8.17 -1.13
CA ILE A 220 11.05 -6.85 -1.51
C ILE A 220 12.54 -6.75 -1.14
N VAL A 221 13.36 -6.46 -2.14
CA VAL A 221 14.78 -6.13 -1.93
C VAL A 221 14.90 -4.68 -1.55
N GLU A 222 15.38 -4.41 -0.34
CA GLU A 222 15.62 -3.05 0.17
C GLU A 222 17.09 -2.69 -0.01
N ILE A 223 17.35 -1.55 -0.64
CA ILE A 223 18.70 -1.02 -0.89
C ILE A 223 18.82 0.33 -0.23
N ASP A 224 19.76 0.46 0.72
CA ASP A 224 20.12 1.72 1.34
C ASP A 224 21.33 2.33 0.62
N LEU A 225 21.16 3.52 0.06
CA LEU A 225 22.22 4.31 -0.58
C LEU A 225 22.76 5.35 0.40
N GLN A 226 24.09 5.52 0.43
CA GLN A 226 24.80 6.54 1.19
C GLN A 226 25.73 7.29 0.24
N ASP A 227 25.22 8.36 -0.38
CA ASP A 227 25.89 9.13 -1.43
C ASP A 227 26.39 8.24 -2.59
N ASP A 228 25.53 7.30 -3.00
CA ASP A 228 25.86 6.28 -4.00
C ASP A 228 24.84 6.26 -5.14
N VAL A 229 25.02 5.36 -6.10
CA VAL A 229 24.25 5.26 -7.34
C VAL A 229 23.73 3.84 -7.52
N LEU A 230 22.41 3.72 -7.69
CA LEU A 230 21.75 2.48 -8.11
C LEU A 230 21.27 2.63 -9.55
N LYS A 231 21.60 1.67 -10.41
CA LYS A 231 21.11 1.58 -11.80
C LYS A 231 20.26 0.34 -11.95
N ILE A 232 19.09 0.50 -12.53
CA ILE A 232 18.09 -0.56 -12.70
C ILE A 232 17.65 -0.59 -14.15
N ASP A 233 17.69 -1.77 -14.76
CA ASP A 233 17.05 -2.00 -16.05
C ASP A 233 15.55 -2.22 -15.82
N GLY A 234 14.71 -1.46 -16.53
CA GLY A 234 13.25 -1.56 -16.40
C GLY A 234 12.67 -1.01 -15.08
N SER A 235 11.42 -1.38 -14.79
CA SER A 235 10.57 -0.82 -13.73
C SER A 235 10.48 -1.74 -12.51
N PHE A 236 11.61 -2.09 -11.94
CA PHE A 236 11.68 -2.93 -10.74
C PHE A 236 11.60 -2.15 -9.43
N ALA A 237 11.92 -0.84 -9.45
CA ALA A 237 11.78 0.00 -8.27
C ALA A 237 10.30 0.33 -8.04
N ILE A 238 9.79 -0.05 -6.86
CA ILE A 238 8.39 0.17 -6.48
C ILE A 238 8.21 1.33 -5.52
N CYS A 239 9.22 1.59 -4.66
CA CYS A 239 9.25 2.73 -3.74
C CYS A 239 10.66 3.26 -3.60
N TRP A 240 10.80 4.57 -3.34
CA TRP A 240 12.11 5.19 -3.05
C TRP A 240 12.00 6.46 -2.23
N SER A 241 13.10 6.82 -1.58
CA SER A 241 13.22 8.07 -0.82
C SER A 241 13.19 9.28 -1.75
N GLY A 242 12.38 10.29 -1.38
CA GLY A 242 12.26 11.53 -2.13
C GLY A 242 13.53 12.40 -2.15
N SER A 243 14.53 12.07 -1.30
CA SER A 243 15.87 12.67 -1.33
C SER A 243 16.74 12.21 -2.49
N LEU A 244 16.42 11.07 -3.11
CA LEU A 244 17.18 10.55 -4.23
C LEU A 244 16.84 11.32 -5.52
N SER A 245 17.87 11.67 -6.29
CA SER A 245 17.65 12.14 -7.67
C SER A 245 17.36 10.95 -8.57
N PHE A 246 16.31 11.07 -9.38
CA PHE A 246 15.91 10.06 -10.36
C PHE A 246 16.16 10.57 -11.78
N THR A 247 16.91 9.80 -12.58
CA THR A 247 17.13 10.08 -14.01
C THR A 247 17.02 8.79 -14.81
N VAL A 248 16.77 8.92 -16.11
CA VAL A 248 16.85 7.81 -17.06
C VAL A 248 18.07 8.06 -17.95
N GLU A 249 19.00 7.10 -17.94
CA GLU A 249 20.26 7.18 -18.68
C GLU A 249 20.38 6.02 -19.65
N ARG A 250 21.29 6.15 -20.61
CA ARG A 250 21.69 5.01 -21.45
C ARG A 250 22.59 4.08 -20.66
N SER A 251 22.41 2.76 -20.82
CA SER A 251 23.24 1.75 -20.16
C SER A 251 24.73 1.82 -20.57
N GLY A 252 25.00 2.28 -21.80
CA GLY A 252 26.35 2.42 -22.36
C GLY A 252 26.73 3.86 -22.71
N LYS A 253 28.05 4.13 -22.77
CA LYS A 253 28.58 5.45 -23.15
C LYS A 253 28.31 5.84 -24.60
N THR A 254 28.00 4.87 -25.47
CA THR A 254 27.68 5.06 -26.89
C THR A 254 26.39 4.34 -27.28
N LEU A 255 25.75 4.75 -28.38
CA LEU A 255 24.56 4.07 -28.92
C LEU A 255 24.85 2.59 -29.24
N LEU A 256 26.03 2.31 -29.81
CA LEU A 256 26.47 0.95 -30.12
C LEU A 256 26.75 0.13 -28.84
N GLY A 257 27.31 0.76 -27.81
CA GLY A 257 27.55 0.13 -26.51
C GLY A 257 26.25 -0.23 -25.79
N SER A 258 25.24 0.64 -25.79
CA SER A 258 23.90 0.35 -25.27
C SER A 258 23.18 -0.74 -26.07
N ALA A 259 23.30 -0.75 -27.39
CA ALA A 259 22.74 -1.80 -28.23
C ALA A 259 23.44 -3.15 -28.03
N ALA A 260 24.73 -3.14 -27.75
CA ALA A 260 25.53 -4.37 -27.51
C ALA A 260 25.27 -4.99 -26.14
N SER A 261 24.92 -4.16 -25.10
CA SER A 261 24.54 -4.68 -23.77
C SER A 261 23.10 -5.25 -23.73
N GLY A 262 22.27 -4.90 -24.72
CA GLY A 262 20.88 -5.32 -24.80
C GLY A 262 19.94 -4.55 -23.85
N GLU A 263 20.46 -3.67 -22.97
CA GLU A 263 19.69 -3.06 -21.89
C GLU A 263 19.16 -1.64 -22.19
N GLY A 264 19.57 -1.01 -23.28
CA GLY A 264 19.05 0.26 -23.78
C GLY A 264 19.08 1.43 -22.79
N LEU A 265 18.01 1.61 -22.00
CA LEU A 265 17.84 2.67 -21.01
C LEU A 265 17.76 2.08 -19.61
N VAL A 266 18.39 2.73 -18.64
CA VAL A 266 18.37 2.34 -17.22
C VAL A 266 17.83 3.48 -16.36
N ASN A 267 17.08 3.12 -15.35
CA ASN A 267 16.66 4.01 -14.29
C ASN A 267 17.82 4.19 -13.29
N VAL A 268 18.15 5.43 -12.98
CA VAL A 268 19.27 5.79 -12.11
C VAL A 268 18.77 6.54 -10.91
N TYR A 269 19.04 6.01 -9.73
CA TYR A 269 18.77 6.61 -8.42
C TYR A 269 20.09 6.99 -7.79
N LYS A 270 20.27 8.26 -7.40
CA LYS A 270 21.53 8.78 -6.86
C LYS A 270 21.31 9.61 -5.63
N GLY A 271 22.18 9.42 -4.61
CA GLY A 271 22.20 10.20 -3.37
C GLY A 271 22.14 9.34 -2.13
N THR A 272 21.50 9.83 -1.08
CA THR A 272 21.32 9.12 0.19
C THR A 272 19.84 8.86 0.43
N GLY A 273 19.46 7.59 0.64
CA GLY A 273 18.09 7.17 0.85
C GLY A 273 17.88 5.69 0.54
N LYS A 274 16.63 5.25 0.60
CA LYS A 274 16.22 3.85 0.37
C LYS A 274 15.57 3.67 -0.99
N VAL A 275 15.74 2.48 -1.59
CA VAL A 275 15.00 2.03 -2.77
C VAL A 275 14.48 0.62 -2.50
N TRP A 276 13.20 0.38 -2.77
CA TRP A 276 12.59 -0.94 -2.74
C TRP A 276 12.43 -1.48 -4.14
N LEU A 277 12.92 -2.70 -4.36
CA LEU A 277 12.83 -3.42 -5.62
C LEU A 277 11.89 -4.62 -5.50
N ALA A 278 11.02 -4.77 -6.49
CA ALA A 278 10.28 -6.01 -6.68
C ALA A 278 11.09 -6.97 -7.58
N PRO A 279 11.05 -8.29 -7.34
CA PRO A 279 11.74 -9.28 -8.17
C PRO A 279 11.13 -9.42 -9.57
N LEU A 280 9.86 -8.99 -9.74
CA LEU A 280 9.13 -9.05 -11.00
C LEU A 280 8.51 -7.68 -11.32
N THR A 281 8.51 -7.30 -12.59
CA THR A 281 7.78 -6.12 -13.03
C THR A 281 6.27 -6.36 -13.00
N PRO A 282 5.43 -5.32 -12.83
CA PRO A 282 3.96 -5.44 -12.88
C PRO A 282 3.46 -6.08 -14.19
N SER A 283 4.13 -5.80 -15.32
CA SER A 283 3.79 -6.40 -16.62
C SER A 283 4.05 -7.89 -16.68
N GLN A 284 5.10 -8.39 -16.03
CA GLN A 284 5.41 -9.82 -15.98
C GLN A 284 4.42 -10.60 -15.12
N SER A 285 3.93 -10.02 -14.04
CA SER A 285 2.90 -10.64 -13.19
C SER A 285 1.52 -10.70 -13.88
N LEU A 286 1.22 -9.77 -14.80
CA LEU A 286 -0.03 -9.73 -15.56
C LEU A 286 -0.05 -10.67 -16.77
N VAL A 287 1.09 -10.97 -17.40
CA VAL A 287 1.19 -11.88 -18.55
C VAL A 287 0.73 -13.29 -18.18
N SER A 288 0.96 -13.72 -16.94
CA SER A 288 0.47 -15.02 -16.45
C SER A 288 -1.05 -15.10 -16.39
N ALA A 289 -1.75 -14.00 -16.17
CA ALA A 289 -3.21 -13.93 -16.07
C ALA A 289 -3.90 -13.87 -17.45
N THR A 290 -3.23 -13.36 -18.49
CA THR A 290 -3.80 -13.22 -19.85
C THR A 290 -3.67 -14.51 -20.68
N HIS A 291 -2.69 -15.35 -20.44
CA HIS A 291 -2.57 -16.65 -21.12
C HIS A 291 -3.67 -17.64 -20.73
N ALA A 292 -4.29 -17.48 -19.55
CA ALA A 292 -5.45 -18.27 -19.14
C ALA A 292 -6.76 -17.89 -19.88
N LYS A 293 -6.83 -16.72 -20.53
CA LYS A 293 -8.04 -16.26 -21.26
C LYS A 293 -8.02 -16.50 -22.77
N SER A 294 -6.87 -16.82 -23.37
CA SER A 294 -6.78 -17.05 -24.83
C SER A 294 -6.86 -18.54 -25.24
N ALA A 295 -7.09 -19.43 -24.30
CA ALA A 295 -7.31 -20.87 -24.55
C ALA A 295 -8.80 -21.25 -24.47
N LYS A 296 -9.68 -20.44 -25.10
CA LYS A 296 -11.08 -20.79 -25.35
C LYS A 296 -11.42 -20.55 -26.80
#